data_7556676b9c069cc86a7bc353fc7485fb
#
_entry.id   7556676b9c069cc86a7bc353fc7485fb
#
_cell.length_a   1.000
_cell.length_b   1.000
_cell.length_c   1.000
_cell.angle_alpha   90.00
_cell.angle_beta   90.00
_cell.angle_gamma   90.00
#
_symmetry.space_group_name_H-M   'P 1'
#
loop_
_entity.id
_entity.type
_entity.pdbx_description
1 polymer ?
#
loop_
_entity_poly.entity_id
_entity_poly.type
_entity_poly.pdbx_seq_one_letter_code
_entity_poly.pdbx_strand_id
1 'polypeptide(L)'
;LHQLKEHFKPSDVVVVLFHDSGSRYVGKMFNDDWMRERGFLDEDITTAEDIVKDNINKNLVIVRTEELVSHAIDRMRQYKISQIPVIDTTGFVGSVDETDLFQSYVSDKNVADKPIKEVMGKPYPIVKLATPIDEVSKLFTRETQAVLVDLENGKHHIITKSDIIGSIK
;
A
#
# COMPACT_ATOMS: atom_id res chain seq x y z
N LEU A 1 -24.86 0.87 46.26
CA LEU A 1 -25.66 1.02 47.48
C LEU A 1 -24.91 1.81 48.56
N HIS A 2 -23.62 1.51 48.83
CA HIS A 2 -22.85 2.18 49.89
C HIS A 2 -22.77 3.71 49.73
N GLN A 3 -22.62 4.19 48.50
CA GLN A 3 -22.56 5.63 48.18
C GLN A 3 -23.87 6.36 48.30
N LEU A 4 -25.00 5.64 48.25
CA LEU A 4 -26.35 6.20 48.30
C LEU A 4 -27.08 5.90 49.61
N LYS A 5 -26.36 5.35 50.59
CA LYS A 5 -26.95 4.89 51.88
C LYS A 5 -27.72 5.99 52.60
N GLU A 6 -27.28 7.24 52.50
CA GLU A 6 -27.89 8.38 53.20
C GLU A 6 -29.21 8.83 52.54
N HIS A 7 -29.54 8.35 51.33
CA HIS A 7 -30.77 8.68 50.64
C HIS A 7 -31.93 7.74 50.95
N PHE A 8 -31.68 6.63 51.70
CA PHE A 8 -32.69 5.61 51.98
C PHE A 8 -33.14 5.67 53.43
N LYS A 9 -34.45 5.52 53.64
CA LYS A 9 -35.07 5.37 54.96
C LYS A 9 -35.22 3.89 55.31
N PRO A 10 -35.33 3.53 56.62
CA PRO A 10 -35.51 2.14 57.04
C PRO A 10 -36.77 1.46 56.46
N SER A 11 -37.78 2.26 56.06
CA SER A 11 -39.00 1.78 55.41
C SER A 11 -38.92 1.56 53.93
N ASP A 12 -37.83 1.97 53.28
CA ASP A 12 -37.70 1.93 51.83
C ASP A 12 -37.33 0.52 51.34
N VAL A 13 -37.99 0.08 50.29
CA VAL A 13 -37.66 -1.15 49.59
C VAL A 13 -36.75 -0.77 48.40
N VAL A 14 -35.50 -1.23 48.46
CA VAL A 14 -34.50 -0.96 47.41
C VAL A 14 -34.33 -2.18 46.55
N VAL A 15 -34.66 -2.04 45.26
CA VAL A 15 -34.43 -3.07 44.24
C VAL A 15 -33.18 -2.72 43.43
N VAL A 16 -32.22 -3.63 43.40
CA VAL A 16 -30.96 -3.47 42.60
C VAL A 16 -30.97 -4.48 41.48
N LEU A 17 -30.88 -3.98 40.27
CA LEU A 17 -30.71 -4.80 39.08
C LEU A 17 -29.21 -4.99 38.80
N PHE A 18 -28.73 -6.22 38.90
CA PHE A 18 -27.40 -6.57 38.47
C PHE A 18 -27.46 -7.04 37.03
N HIS A 19 -26.76 -6.34 36.14
CA HIS A 19 -26.63 -6.76 34.77
C HIS A 19 -25.62 -7.89 34.63
N ASP A 20 -25.67 -8.57 33.49
CA ASP A 20 -24.79 -9.69 33.17
C ASP A 20 -23.31 -9.33 33.24
N SER A 21 -22.51 -10.31 33.63
CA SER A 21 -21.05 -10.19 33.51
C SER A 21 -20.63 -10.16 32.04
N GLY A 22 -19.65 -9.30 31.70
CA GLY A 22 -19.07 -9.21 30.37
C GLY A 22 -18.54 -10.55 29.83
N SER A 23 -18.25 -11.51 30.71
CA SER A 23 -17.79 -12.86 30.32
C SER A 23 -18.79 -13.62 29.43
N ARG A 24 -20.09 -13.29 29.50
CA ARG A 24 -21.11 -13.88 28.59
C ARG A 24 -21.05 -13.35 27.18
N TYR A 25 -20.30 -12.26 26.94
CA TYR A 25 -20.21 -11.57 25.66
C TYR A 25 -18.83 -11.68 25.00
N VAL A 26 -17.94 -12.50 25.59
CA VAL A 26 -16.57 -12.71 25.04
C VAL A 26 -16.60 -13.21 23.59
N GLY A 27 -17.55 -14.07 23.25
CA GLY A 27 -17.73 -14.56 21.88
C GLY A 27 -18.60 -13.65 20.98
N LYS A 28 -18.96 -12.44 21.45
CA LYS A 28 -19.81 -11.48 20.73
C LYS A 28 -19.12 -10.11 20.69
N MET A 29 -19.58 -9.15 21.52
CA MET A 29 -19.08 -7.77 21.51
C MET A 29 -17.58 -7.62 21.91
N PHE A 30 -16.96 -8.66 22.48
CA PHE A 30 -15.52 -8.71 22.75
C PHE A 30 -14.78 -9.63 21.74
N ASN A 31 -15.44 -10.02 20.65
CA ASN A 31 -14.85 -10.76 19.56
C ASN A 31 -14.96 -9.93 18.28
N ASP A 32 -13.83 -9.46 17.78
CA ASP A 32 -13.77 -8.54 16.65
C ASP A 32 -14.33 -9.18 15.37
N ASP A 33 -14.11 -10.47 15.12
CA ASP A 33 -14.66 -11.17 13.96
C ASP A 33 -16.19 -11.19 14.01
N TRP A 34 -16.77 -11.50 15.18
CA TRP A 34 -18.23 -11.46 15.35
C TRP A 34 -18.77 -10.03 15.16
N MET A 35 -18.03 -9.01 15.62
CA MET A 35 -18.41 -7.60 15.47
C MET A 35 -18.36 -7.18 13.99
N ARG A 36 -17.34 -7.62 13.23
CA ARG A 36 -17.23 -7.38 11.77
C ARG A 36 -18.35 -8.06 11.00
N GLU A 37 -18.60 -9.36 11.25
CA GLU A 37 -19.70 -10.12 10.60
C GLU A 37 -21.07 -9.46 10.78
N ARG A 38 -21.25 -8.69 11.85
CA ARG A 38 -22.50 -7.98 12.18
C ARG A 38 -22.50 -6.51 11.75
N GLY A 39 -21.42 -6.02 11.14
CA GLY A 39 -21.29 -4.63 10.69
C GLY A 39 -21.15 -3.63 11.85
N PHE A 40 -20.71 -4.08 13.04
CA PHE A 40 -20.44 -3.22 14.19
C PHE A 40 -18.99 -2.71 14.22
N LEU A 41 -18.10 -3.37 13.52
CA LEU A 41 -16.74 -2.91 13.24
C LEU A 41 -16.55 -2.91 11.72
N ASP A 42 -15.92 -1.87 11.22
CA ASP A 42 -15.47 -1.83 9.84
C ASP A 42 -14.45 -2.94 9.59
N GLU A 43 -14.41 -3.46 8.38
CA GLU A 43 -13.32 -4.34 7.95
C GLU A 43 -12.01 -3.54 8.03
N ASP A 44 -10.95 -4.16 8.55
CA ASP A 44 -9.59 -3.61 8.48
C ASP A 44 -9.15 -3.66 7.02
N ILE A 45 -9.55 -2.66 6.26
CA ILE A 45 -9.18 -2.54 4.87
C ILE A 45 -7.70 -2.17 4.81
N THR A 46 -6.85 -3.13 4.42
CA THR A 46 -5.46 -2.84 4.10
C THR A 46 -5.40 -1.86 2.93
N THR A 47 -4.69 -0.76 3.09
CA THR A 47 -4.55 0.29 2.07
C THR A 47 -3.13 0.35 1.51
N ALA A 48 -2.93 1.14 0.47
CA ALA A 48 -1.60 1.41 -0.07
C ALA A 48 -0.66 2.00 1.00
N GLU A 49 -1.18 2.80 1.95
CA GLU A 49 -0.42 3.35 3.08
C GLU A 49 0.19 2.25 3.94
N ASP A 50 -0.57 1.19 4.26
CA ASP A 50 -0.09 0.07 5.08
C ASP A 50 1.08 -0.66 4.43
N ILE A 51 1.12 -0.71 3.09
CA ILE A 51 2.22 -1.33 2.35
C ILE A 51 3.48 -0.45 2.37
N VAL A 52 3.31 0.87 2.21
CA VAL A 52 4.47 1.77 2.05
C VAL A 52 5.00 2.33 3.36
N LYS A 53 4.25 2.25 4.47
CA LYS A 53 4.58 2.90 5.75
C LYS A 53 6.00 2.62 6.25
N ASP A 54 6.48 1.39 6.12
CA ASP A 54 7.81 0.99 6.60
C ASP A 54 8.94 1.52 5.70
N ASN A 55 8.60 1.90 4.48
CA ASN A 55 9.53 2.36 3.45
C ASN A 55 9.29 3.81 2.99
N ILE A 56 8.34 4.52 3.59
CA ILE A 56 7.88 5.86 3.16
C ILE A 56 9.01 6.90 3.09
N ASN A 57 10.07 6.70 3.86
CA ASN A 57 11.23 7.59 3.89
C ASN A 57 12.29 7.25 2.83
N LYS A 58 12.14 6.16 2.08
CA LYS A 58 13.07 5.82 1.01
C LYS A 58 12.76 6.68 -0.22
N ASN A 59 13.79 7.25 -0.81
CA ASN A 59 13.64 8.00 -2.05
C ASN A 59 13.30 7.05 -3.21
N LEU A 60 12.31 7.43 -4.01
CA LEU A 60 11.99 6.73 -5.24
C LEU A 60 13.15 6.86 -6.22
N VAL A 61 13.62 5.72 -6.72
CA VAL A 61 14.64 5.70 -7.79
C VAL A 61 13.93 5.96 -9.11
N ILE A 62 14.38 6.97 -9.84
CA ILE A 62 13.80 7.42 -11.10
C ILE A 62 14.89 7.55 -12.16
N VAL A 63 14.51 7.56 -13.43
CA VAL A 63 15.37 7.92 -14.56
C VAL A 63 14.67 8.95 -15.43
N ARG A 64 15.43 9.68 -16.21
CA ARG A 64 14.91 10.68 -17.15
C ARG A 64 14.89 10.14 -18.58
N THR A 65 13.96 10.64 -19.38
CA THR A 65 13.78 10.24 -20.79
C THR A 65 15.06 10.31 -21.63
N GLU A 66 15.92 11.29 -21.36
CA GLU A 66 17.15 11.54 -22.11
C GLU A 66 18.37 10.77 -21.57
N GLU A 67 18.26 10.12 -20.41
CA GLU A 67 19.33 9.29 -19.87
C GLU A 67 19.51 8.03 -20.72
N LEU A 68 20.70 7.45 -20.71
CA LEU A 68 20.97 6.20 -21.43
C LEU A 68 20.39 5.01 -20.65
N VAL A 69 20.02 3.97 -21.38
CA VAL A 69 19.55 2.70 -20.84
C VAL A 69 20.57 2.08 -19.88
N SER A 70 21.87 2.23 -20.17
CA SER A 70 22.95 1.80 -19.25
C SER A 70 22.81 2.39 -17.85
N HIS A 71 22.39 3.65 -17.71
CA HIS A 71 22.17 4.29 -16.41
C HIS A 71 21.00 3.64 -15.65
N ALA A 72 19.92 3.26 -16.34
CA ALA A 72 18.82 2.52 -15.71
C ALA A 72 19.30 1.15 -15.21
N ILE A 73 20.07 0.42 -16.02
CA ILE A 73 20.64 -0.88 -15.66
C ILE A 73 21.56 -0.75 -14.43
N ASP A 74 22.41 0.26 -14.39
CA ASP A 74 23.31 0.50 -13.25
C ASP A 74 22.51 0.81 -11.96
N ARG A 75 21.45 1.63 -12.06
CA ARG A 75 20.56 1.89 -10.92
C ARG A 75 19.83 0.63 -10.46
N MET A 76 19.31 -0.19 -11.38
CA MET A 76 18.68 -1.47 -11.03
C MET A 76 19.64 -2.37 -10.24
N ARG A 77 20.88 -2.50 -10.68
CA ARG A 77 21.91 -3.29 -9.99
C ARG A 77 22.29 -2.69 -8.63
N GLN A 78 22.53 -1.38 -8.59
CA GLN A 78 22.93 -0.66 -7.38
C GLN A 78 21.88 -0.75 -6.26
N TYR A 79 20.61 -0.54 -6.62
CA TYR A 79 19.51 -0.50 -5.66
C TYR A 79 18.79 -1.85 -5.53
N LYS A 80 19.17 -2.87 -6.31
CA LYS A 80 18.54 -4.21 -6.34
C LYS A 80 17.04 -4.12 -6.61
N ILE A 81 16.67 -3.35 -7.63
CA ILE A 81 15.29 -3.14 -8.08
C ILE A 81 15.17 -3.55 -9.54
N SER A 82 13.98 -3.98 -9.94
CA SER A 82 13.69 -4.43 -11.31
C SER A 82 12.74 -3.50 -12.06
N GLN A 83 12.27 -2.43 -11.43
CA GLN A 83 11.32 -1.47 -11.99
C GLN A 83 11.76 -0.04 -11.66
N ILE A 84 11.77 0.83 -12.65
CA ILE A 84 12.11 2.25 -12.48
C ILE A 84 11.11 3.11 -13.27
N PRO A 85 10.41 4.04 -12.63
CA PRO A 85 9.59 5.02 -13.32
C PRO A 85 10.47 6.04 -14.06
N VAL A 86 9.99 6.45 -15.25
CA VAL A 86 10.63 7.43 -16.11
C VAL A 86 9.91 8.76 -15.98
N ILE A 87 10.68 9.83 -15.78
CA ILE A 87 10.16 11.20 -15.70
C ILE A 87 10.72 12.10 -16.80
N ASP A 88 9.95 13.15 -17.07
CA ASP A 88 10.40 14.33 -17.80
C ASP A 88 10.00 15.63 -17.08
N THR A 89 9.89 16.73 -17.79
CA THR A 89 9.46 18.03 -17.25
C THR A 89 7.97 18.09 -16.90
N THR A 90 7.16 17.15 -17.39
CA THR A 90 5.71 17.08 -17.18
C THR A 90 5.30 16.11 -16.07
N GLY A 91 6.22 15.21 -15.65
CA GLY A 91 5.98 14.21 -14.61
C GLY A 91 6.39 12.80 -15.01
N PHE A 92 5.63 11.80 -14.55
CA PHE A 92 5.85 10.39 -14.90
C PHE A 92 5.31 10.11 -16.29
N VAL A 93 6.21 9.83 -17.25
CA VAL A 93 5.87 9.66 -18.68
C VAL A 93 6.09 8.25 -19.19
N GLY A 94 6.73 7.39 -18.41
CA GLY A 94 7.01 6.02 -18.79
C GLY A 94 7.49 5.17 -17.63
N SER A 95 7.87 3.96 -17.96
CA SER A 95 8.49 3.00 -17.05
C SER A 95 9.55 2.19 -17.77
N VAL A 96 10.51 1.67 -17.02
CA VAL A 96 11.50 0.70 -17.49
C VAL A 96 11.51 -0.46 -16.50
N ASP A 97 11.33 -1.67 -16.99
CA ASP A 97 11.49 -2.88 -16.21
C ASP A 97 12.53 -3.84 -16.80
N GLU A 98 12.99 -4.78 -15.99
CA GLU A 98 14.04 -5.73 -16.36
C GLU A 98 13.62 -6.60 -17.55
N THR A 99 12.32 -6.96 -17.63
CA THR A 99 11.78 -7.79 -18.71
C THR A 99 11.82 -7.07 -20.04
N ASP A 100 11.38 -5.81 -20.07
CA ASP A 100 11.36 -5.00 -21.28
C ASP A 100 12.79 -4.68 -21.77
N LEU A 101 13.70 -4.40 -20.83
CA LEU A 101 15.13 -4.21 -21.16
C LEU A 101 15.74 -5.47 -21.74
N PHE A 102 15.42 -6.63 -21.18
CA PHE A 102 15.91 -7.89 -21.70
C PHE A 102 15.41 -8.17 -23.12
N GLN A 103 14.12 -7.94 -23.39
CA GLN A 103 13.53 -8.09 -24.72
C GLN A 103 14.17 -7.12 -25.73
N SER A 104 14.39 -5.88 -25.31
CA SER A 104 15.06 -4.86 -26.11
C SER A 104 16.51 -5.27 -26.44
N TYR A 105 17.24 -5.84 -25.47
CA TYR A 105 18.58 -6.34 -25.65
C TYR A 105 18.66 -7.56 -26.59
N VAL A 106 17.67 -8.43 -26.55
CA VAL A 106 17.61 -9.56 -27.52
C VAL A 106 17.45 -9.06 -28.96
N SER A 107 16.66 -7.99 -29.13
CA SER A 107 16.38 -7.38 -30.43
C SER A 107 17.53 -6.50 -30.92
N ASP A 108 18.19 -5.78 -30.01
CA ASP A 108 19.29 -4.87 -30.30
C ASP A 108 20.37 -4.93 -29.21
N LYS A 109 21.52 -5.43 -29.54
CA LYS A 109 22.66 -5.56 -28.61
C LYS A 109 23.26 -4.21 -28.18
N ASN A 110 22.99 -3.13 -28.89
CA ASN A 110 23.46 -1.79 -28.58
C ASN A 110 22.44 -0.96 -27.79
N VAL A 111 21.39 -1.58 -27.29
CA VAL A 111 20.30 -0.91 -26.56
C VAL A 111 20.82 -0.10 -25.36
N ALA A 112 21.92 -0.49 -24.74
CA ALA A 112 22.51 0.19 -23.59
C ALA A 112 22.93 1.65 -23.87
N ASP A 113 23.27 1.96 -25.11
CA ASP A 113 23.72 3.29 -25.58
C ASP A 113 22.53 4.15 -26.08
N LYS A 114 21.31 3.63 -26.06
CA LYS A 114 20.13 4.35 -26.49
C LYS A 114 19.53 5.17 -25.34
N PRO A 115 18.86 6.30 -25.65
CA PRO A 115 18.10 7.04 -24.65
C PRO A 115 16.88 6.23 -24.21
N ILE A 116 16.53 6.36 -22.92
CA ILE A 116 15.42 5.62 -22.29
C ILE A 116 14.09 5.80 -23.02
N LYS A 117 13.81 6.98 -23.58
CA LYS A 117 12.59 7.26 -24.35
C LYS A 117 12.35 6.31 -25.53
N GLU A 118 13.39 5.64 -26.05
CA GLU A 118 13.24 4.69 -27.16
C GLU A 118 12.82 3.30 -26.72
N VAL A 119 12.95 2.99 -25.42
CA VAL A 119 12.71 1.65 -24.87
C VAL A 119 11.70 1.63 -23.74
N MET A 120 11.31 2.80 -23.21
CA MET A 120 10.37 2.88 -22.09
C MET A 120 8.97 2.41 -22.48
N GLY A 121 8.31 1.73 -21.56
CA GLY A 121 6.91 1.41 -21.62
C GLY A 121 6.00 2.54 -21.12
N LYS A 122 4.73 2.22 -20.95
CA LYS A 122 3.72 3.16 -20.40
C LYS A 122 4.06 3.55 -18.96
N PRO A 123 3.65 4.75 -18.49
CA PRO A 123 3.84 5.12 -17.10
C PRO A 123 3.06 4.21 -16.16
N TYR A 124 3.60 3.97 -14.98
CA TYR A 124 2.88 3.24 -13.94
C TYR A 124 1.65 4.04 -13.48
N PRO A 125 0.53 3.37 -13.19
CA PRO A 125 -0.64 4.04 -12.60
C PRO A 125 -0.27 4.63 -11.24
N ILE A 126 -0.91 5.76 -10.90
CA ILE A 126 -0.70 6.46 -9.62
C ILE A 126 -1.97 6.29 -8.79
N VAL A 127 -1.82 5.88 -7.53
CA VAL A 127 -2.90 5.75 -6.55
C VAL A 127 -2.63 6.62 -5.33
N LYS A 128 -3.66 6.84 -4.51
CA LYS A 128 -3.55 7.56 -3.24
C LYS A 128 -3.19 6.61 -2.10
N LEU A 129 -2.69 7.15 -1.00
CA LEU A 129 -2.40 6.39 0.23
C LEU A 129 -3.61 5.59 0.72
N ALA A 130 -4.80 6.20 0.73
CA ALA A 130 -6.04 5.57 1.19
C ALA A 130 -6.65 4.55 0.21
N THR A 131 -6.02 4.27 -0.94
CA THR A 131 -6.55 3.30 -1.91
C THR A 131 -6.49 1.89 -1.34
N PRO A 132 -7.62 1.13 -1.30
CA PRO A 132 -7.65 -0.24 -0.84
C PRO A 132 -6.71 -1.14 -1.65
N ILE A 133 -6.05 -2.08 -0.97
CA ILE A 133 -5.06 -2.96 -1.62
C ILE A 133 -5.69 -3.85 -2.71
N ASP A 134 -6.97 -4.19 -2.58
CA ASP A 134 -7.69 -4.95 -3.59
C ASP A 134 -7.86 -4.16 -4.90
N GLU A 135 -8.02 -2.84 -4.82
CA GLU A 135 -8.05 -1.97 -6.00
C GLU A 135 -6.65 -1.83 -6.59
N VAL A 136 -5.63 -1.63 -5.75
CA VAL A 136 -4.24 -1.59 -6.18
C VAL A 136 -3.87 -2.89 -6.90
N SER A 137 -4.27 -4.03 -6.36
CA SER A 137 -3.98 -5.37 -6.93
C SER A 137 -4.54 -5.55 -8.33
N LYS A 138 -5.71 -4.98 -8.65
CA LYS A 138 -6.34 -5.04 -9.97
C LYS A 138 -5.57 -4.27 -11.05
N LEU A 139 -4.71 -3.32 -10.65
CA LEU A 139 -3.89 -2.54 -11.58
C LEU A 139 -2.68 -3.33 -12.11
N PHE A 140 -2.29 -4.41 -11.42
CA PHE A 140 -1.19 -5.25 -11.87
C PHE A 140 -1.61 -6.14 -13.03
N THR A 141 -0.90 -6.04 -14.12
CA THR A 141 -1.08 -6.84 -15.34
C THR A 141 0.25 -7.46 -15.76
N ARG A 142 0.31 -8.00 -16.97
CA ARG A 142 1.58 -8.40 -17.57
C ARG A 142 2.43 -7.19 -17.96
N GLU A 143 1.79 -6.09 -18.36
CA GLU A 143 2.43 -4.85 -18.77
C GLU A 143 2.71 -3.90 -17.59
N THR A 144 1.92 -3.97 -16.52
CA THR A 144 2.01 -3.12 -15.35
C THR A 144 2.64 -3.91 -14.19
N GLN A 145 3.95 -3.73 -13.99
CA GLN A 145 4.70 -4.48 -12.98
C GLN A 145 4.78 -3.75 -11.63
N ALA A 146 4.42 -2.47 -11.59
CA ALA A 146 4.43 -1.65 -10.39
C ALA A 146 3.33 -0.58 -10.43
N VAL A 147 3.03 -0.02 -9.26
CA VAL A 147 2.08 1.07 -9.06
C VAL A 147 2.77 2.16 -8.24
N LEU A 148 2.58 3.42 -8.59
CA LEU A 148 3.07 4.55 -7.81
C LEU A 148 2.02 4.98 -6.79
N VAL A 149 2.46 5.35 -5.60
CA VAL A 149 1.62 5.92 -4.54
C VAL A 149 2.00 7.38 -4.36
N ASP A 150 1.02 8.27 -4.49
CA ASP A 150 1.19 9.68 -4.16
C ASP A 150 1.16 9.88 -2.64
N LEU A 151 2.25 10.43 -2.08
CA LEU A 151 2.41 10.68 -0.65
C LEU A 151 1.88 12.07 -0.23
N GLU A 152 1.12 12.75 -1.10
CA GLU A 152 0.47 14.06 -0.85
C GLU A 152 1.44 15.21 -0.50
N ASN A 153 2.73 14.97 -0.47
CA ASN A 153 3.79 15.95 -0.19
C ASN A 153 4.66 16.25 -1.42
N GLY A 154 4.17 15.88 -2.61
CA GLY A 154 4.90 15.96 -3.88
C GLY A 154 5.92 14.83 -4.08
N LYS A 155 5.98 13.89 -3.15
CA LYS A 155 6.78 12.67 -3.27
C LYS A 155 5.91 11.48 -3.69
N HIS A 156 6.55 10.48 -4.26
CA HIS A 156 5.88 9.25 -4.64
C HIS A 156 6.67 8.06 -4.10
N HIS A 157 5.97 6.97 -3.86
CA HIS A 157 6.56 5.68 -3.56
C HIS A 157 6.13 4.65 -4.60
N ILE A 158 6.81 3.51 -4.66
CA ILE A 158 6.47 2.43 -5.59
C ILE A 158 6.02 1.20 -4.81
N ILE A 159 4.95 0.57 -5.26
CA ILE A 159 4.48 -0.73 -4.82
C ILE A 159 4.68 -1.72 -5.95
N THR A 160 5.28 -2.86 -5.64
CA THR A 160 5.47 -3.98 -6.57
C THR A 160 4.64 -5.19 -6.15
N LYS A 161 4.56 -6.21 -7.01
CA LYS A 161 3.89 -7.49 -6.66
C LYS A 161 4.48 -8.12 -5.40
N SER A 162 5.80 -8.00 -5.21
CA SER A 162 6.48 -8.56 -4.04
C SER A 162 6.03 -7.89 -2.73
N ASP A 163 5.77 -6.59 -2.76
CA ASP A 163 5.30 -5.85 -1.58
C ASP A 163 3.89 -6.30 -1.18
N ILE A 164 3.01 -6.51 -2.18
CA ILE A 164 1.66 -7.03 -1.93
C ILE A 164 1.71 -8.45 -1.38
N ILE A 165 2.52 -9.35 -1.99
CA ILE A 165 2.68 -10.72 -1.50
C ILE A 165 3.23 -10.73 -0.07
N GLY A 166 4.19 -9.86 0.24
CA GLY A 166 4.77 -9.73 1.56
C GLY A 166 3.81 -9.24 2.64
N SER A 167 2.73 -8.55 2.25
CA SER A 167 1.69 -8.06 3.17
C SER A 167 0.59 -9.08 3.47
N ILE A 168 0.50 -10.17 2.71
CA ILE A 168 -0.45 -11.27 2.98
C ILE A 168 0.01 -12.01 4.23
N LYS A 169 -0.79 -11.93 5.27
CA LYS A 169 -0.56 -12.63 6.55
C LYS A 169 -1.26 -13.97 6.58
#